data_f72b408712517f06aae074efa8d2683f
#
_entry.id   f72b408712517f06aae074efa8d2683f
#
_cell.length_a   1.000
_cell.length_b   1.000
_cell.length_c   1.000
_cell.angle_alpha   90.00
_cell.angle_beta   90.00
_cell.angle_gamma   90.00
#
_symmetry.space_group_name_H-M   'P 1'
#
loop_
_entity.id
_entity.type
_entity.pdbx_description
1 polymer ?
#
loop_
_entity_poly.entity_id
_entity_poly.type
_entity_poly.pdbx_seq_one_letter_code
_entity_poly.pdbx_strand_id
1 'polypeptide(L)'
;MIEHPQRAGDPLALTVNYCAPIAEGEFDLDVRLVKANRSSQHWCVELSQGGSDVATLATAVFAERRPSWSHQAVRMPDARPFATIPPYTKIAAPWVKQYDFRFIDGDPNFGSPKDAPASAYSKLWIGDRMPRKIDMLSLVSMSDAFFARIFHARRELVPFGTVTLTTYFHLGVEDLAAEDITHVLAAADAKIFNRSYQDQSGELWSPSGKLIATTTQMGYFKA
;
A
#
# COMPACT_ATOMS: atom_id res chain seq x y z
N MET A 1 12.19 -9.61 7.04
CA MET A 1 13.11 -8.49 7.36
C MET A 1 12.82 -7.87 8.73
N ILE A 2 11.59 -7.49 9.05
CA ILE A 2 11.28 -6.78 10.30
C ILE A 2 11.63 -7.61 11.55
N GLU A 3 11.49 -8.93 11.48
CA GLU A 3 11.83 -9.87 12.56
C GLU A 3 13.26 -10.44 12.43
N HIS A 4 14.06 -9.98 11.48
CA HIS A 4 15.40 -10.51 11.27
C HIS A 4 16.34 -10.07 12.39
N PRO A 5 17.15 -10.98 12.99
CA PRO A 5 17.98 -10.67 14.16
C PRO A 5 19.06 -9.61 13.91
N GLN A 6 19.47 -9.43 12.67
CA GLN A 6 20.45 -8.39 12.28
C GLN A 6 19.81 -7.03 11.96
N ARG A 7 18.47 -6.93 12.03
CA ARG A 7 17.78 -5.65 11.74
C ARG A 7 18.19 -4.58 12.75
N ALA A 8 18.49 -3.39 12.22
CA ALA A 8 18.69 -2.18 13.02
C ALA A 8 17.89 -1.03 12.40
N GLY A 9 17.33 -0.19 13.27
CA GLY A 9 16.49 0.94 12.89
C GLY A 9 15.07 0.54 12.46
N ASP A 10 14.33 1.54 11.97
CA ASP A 10 12.95 1.42 11.51
C ASP A 10 12.85 1.31 9.98
N PRO A 11 11.79 0.72 9.45
CA PRO A 11 11.53 0.76 8.02
C PRO A 11 11.46 2.21 7.52
N LEU A 12 12.19 2.49 6.44
CA LEU A 12 12.18 3.79 5.76
C LEU A 12 11.55 3.68 4.37
N ALA A 13 11.88 2.62 3.63
CA ALA A 13 11.35 2.35 2.30
C ALA A 13 11.28 0.85 2.03
N LEU A 14 10.28 0.45 1.26
CA LEU A 14 10.14 -0.89 0.70
C LEU A 14 9.74 -0.75 -0.77
N THR A 15 10.51 -1.35 -1.67
CA THR A 15 10.14 -1.50 -3.08
C THR A 15 9.97 -2.97 -3.40
N VAL A 16 8.83 -3.31 -4.02
CA VAL A 16 8.49 -4.67 -4.44
C VAL A 16 8.30 -4.69 -5.95
N ASN A 17 8.94 -5.64 -6.63
CA ASN A 17 8.75 -5.95 -8.04
C ASN A 17 8.05 -7.29 -8.15
N TYR A 18 6.91 -7.33 -8.78
CA TYR A 18 6.11 -8.53 -9.01
C TYR A 18 6.52 -9.12 -10.36
N CYS A 19 7.47 -10.05 -10.35
CA CYS A 19 8.11 -10.59 -11.55
C CYS A 19 7.25 -11.65 -12.24
N ALA A 20 6.50 -12.43 -11.45
CA ALA A 20 5.58 -13.46 -11.94
C ALA A 20 4.38 -13.63 -10.99
N PRO A 21 3.27 -14.20 -11.46
CA PRO A 21 2.16 -14.58 -10.59
C PRO A 21 2.59 -15.61 -9.55
N ILE A 22 2.11 -15.45 -8.31
CA ILE A 22 2.32 -16.38 -7.22
C ILE A 22 1.11 -17.32 -7.18
N ALA A 23 1.37 -18.64 -7.19
CA ALA A 23 0.35 -19.69 -7.03
C ALA A 23 0.13 -20.02 -5.55
N GLU A 24 -0.99 -20.68 -5.24
CA GLU A 24 -1.20 -21.29 -3.93
C GLU A 24 -0.18 -22.42 -3.73
N GLY A 25 0.46 -22.51 -2.56
CA GLY A 25 1.42 -23.53 -2.22
C GLY A 25 2.63 -23.01 -1.47
N GLU A 26 3.64 -23.83 -1.39
CA GLU A 26 4.91 -23.52 -0.75
C GLU A 26 5.70 -22.51 -1.56
N PHE A 27 6.53 -21.73 -0.88
CA PHE A 27 7.47 -20.77 -1.46
C PHE A 27 8.72 -20.67 -0.59
N ASP A 28 9.81 -20.27 -1.21
CA ASP A 28 11.08 -19.99 -0.56
C ASP A 28 11.30 -18.48 -0.46
N LEU A 29 11.84 -18.02 0.67
CA LEU A 29 12.27 -16.64 0.88
C LEU A 29 13.77 -16.60 1.14
N ASP A 30 14.53 -15.97 0.24
CA ASP A 30 15.91 -15.57 0.50
C ASP A 30 15.93 -14.12 1.00
N VAL A 31 16.45 -13.92 2.22
CA VAL A 31 16.49 -12.60 2.88
C VAL A 31 17.94 -12.24 3.17
N ARG A 32 18.49 -11.24 2.47
CA ARG A 32 19.89 -10.86 2.56
C ARG A 32 20.06 -9.40 3.02
N LEU A 33 20.92 -9.21 4.03
CA LEU A 33 21.47 -7.89 4.35
C LEU A 33 22.57 -7.57 3.31
N VAL A 34 22.27 -6.66 2.39
CA VAL A 34 23.18 -6.26 1.30
C VAL A 34 24.28 -5.33 1.82
N LYS A 35 23.89 -4.35 2.65
CA LYS A 35 24.80 -3.36 3.20
C LYS A 35 24.29 -2.83 4.54
N ALA A 36 25.17 -2.83 5.54
CA ALA A 36 25.00 -2.09 6.78
C ALA A 36 25.94 -0.89 6.78
N ASN A 37 25.38 0.29 6.98
CA ASN A 37 26.07 1.55 7.24
C ASN A 37 25.90 1.93 8.70
N ARG A 38 26.51 3.04 9.13
CA ARG A 38 26.42 3.52 10.52
C ARG A 38 24.95 3.78 10.99
N SER A 39 24.07 4.22 10.08
CA SER A 39 22.70 4.61 10.42
C SER A 39 21.64 4.07 9.45
N SER A 40 22.01 3.19 8.53
CA SER A 40 21.07 2.58 7.60
C SER A 40 21.47 1.17 7.20
N GLN A 41 20.49 0.36 6.87
CA GLN A 41 20.67 -0.97 6.33
C GLN A 41 19.90 -1.11 5.04
N HIS A 42 20.49 -1.80 4.07
CA HIS A 42 19.88 -2.11 2.78
C HIS A 42 19.71 -3.62 2.66
N TRP A 43 18.50 -4.05 2.41
CA TRP A 43 18.09 -5.45 2.34
C TRP A 43 17.57 -5.80 0.96
N CYS A 44 17.77 -7.06 0.57
CA CYS A 44 17.18 -7.67 -0.61
C CYS A 44 16.42 -8.92 -0.18
N VAL A 45 15.23 -9.14 -0.78
CA VAL A 45 14.42 -10.33 -0.56
C VAL A 45 13.96 -10.86 -1.89
N GLU A 46 14.13 -12.14 -2.10
CA GLU A 46 13.63 -12.87 -3.25
C GLU A 46 12.62 -13.92 -2.78
N LEU A 47 11.46 -13.96 -3.41
CA LEU A 47 10.48 -15.03 -3.24
C LEU A 47 10.47 -15.85 -4.51
N SER A 48 10.65 -17.17 -4.36
CA SER A 48 10.59 -18.15 -5.45
C SER A 48 9.58 -19.26 -5.16
N GLN A 49 9.09 -19.90 -6.22
CA GLN A 49 8.25 -21.09 -6.16
C GLN A 49 8.73 -22.12 -7.17
N GLY A 50 8.61 -23.41 -6.83
CA GLY A 50 8.96 -24.51 -7.75
C GLY A 50 10.45 -24.63 -8.09
N GLY A 51 11.31 -23.99 -7.33
CA GLY A 51 12.75 -24.29 -7.29
C GLY A 51 13.68 -23.40 -8.11
N SER A 52 13.24 -22.39 -8.89
CA SER A 52 14.23 -21.61 -9.65
C SER A 52 13.85 -20.17 -9.99
N ASP A 53 12.62 -19.85 -10.30
CA ASP A 53 12.29 -18.54 -10.81
C ASP A 53 11.85 -17.59 -9.69
N VAL A 54 12.44 -16.39 -9.64
CA VAL A 54 12.07 -15.33 -8.71
C VAL A 54 10.70 -14.76 -9.12
N ALA A 55 9.68 -15.05 -8.32
CA ALA A 55 8.34 -14.52 -8.53
C ALA A 55 8.19 -13.10 -7.99
N THR A 56 8.89 -12.76 -6.89
CA THR A 56 8.89 -11.41 -6.32
C THR A 56 10.29 -11.03 -5.87
N LEU A 57 10.71 -9.83 -6.25
CA LEU A 57 11.95 -9.23 -5.79
C LEU A 57 11.62 -7.98 -4.97
N ALA A 58 12.13 -7.90 -3.75
CA ALA A 58 11.97 -6.72 -2.91
C ALA A 58 13.30 -6.17 -2.39
N THR A 59 13.37 -4.85 -2.29
CA THR A 59 14.44 -4.16 -1.59
C THR A 59 13.86 -3.30 -0.47
N ALA A 60 14.53 -3.27 0.67
CA ALA A 60 14.12 -2.45 1.79
C ALA A 60 15.27 -1.66 2.38
N VAL A 61 14.95 -0.48 2.88
CA VAL A 61 15.87 0.36 3.64
C VAL A 61 15.32 0.50 5.05
N PHE A 62 16.16 0.20 6.03
CA PHE A 62 15.93 0.49 7.45
C PHE A 62 16.89 1.59 7.88
N ALA A 63 16.46 2.49 8.74
CA ALA A 63 17.32 3.58 9.21
C ALA A 63 16.99 3.96 10.65
N GLU A 64 18.03 4.43 11.36
CA GLU A 64 17.86 5.09 12.66
C GLU A 64 17.30 6.49 12.44
N ARG A 65 16.13 6.78 13.04
CA ARG A 65 15.56 8.12 13.05
C ARG A 65 16.16 8.89 14.23
N ARG A 66 16.81 10.01 13.94
CA ARG A 66 17.42 10.85 14.96
C ARG A 66 16.57 12.09 15.22
N PRO A 67 16.52 12.59 16.46
CA PRO A 67 15.90 13.88 16.74
C PRO A 67 16.47 14.97 15.83
N SER A 68 15.59 15.62 15.08
CA SER A 68 15.95 16.65 14.09
C SER A 68 14.74 17.51 13.80
N TRP A 69 14.92 18.53 12.94
CA TRP A 69 13.83 19.32 12.41
C TRP A 69 12.83 18.42 11.68
N SER A 70 11.54 18.62 11.98
CA SER A 70 10.43 17.87 11.36
C SER A 70 9.32 18.83 10.96
N HIS A 71 8.79 18.66 9.75
CA HIS A 71 7.71 19.47 9.23
C HIS A 71 6.86 18.66 8.26
N GLN A 72 5.54 18.70 8.44
CA GLN A 72 4.59 18.13 7.50
C GLN A 72 4.02 19.25 6.63
N ALA A 73 4.41 19.29 5.36
CA ALA A 73 4.04 20.35 4.42
C ALA A 73 2.60 20.23 3.89
N VAL A 74 1.98 19.06 4.05
CA VAL A 74 0.63 18.74 3.56
C VAL A 74 -0.33 18.54 4.72
N ARG A 75 -1.63 18.66 4.45
CA ARG A 75 -2.68 18.38 5.42
C ARG A 75 -3.48 17.16 4.99
N MET A 76 -3.92 16.39 5.96
CA MET A 76 -4.85 15.28 5.73
C MET A 76 -6.08 15.79 4.98
N PRO A 77 -6.52 15.13 3.90
CA PRO A 77 -7.77 15.45 3.24
C PRO A 77 -8.96 15.38 4.20
N ASP A 78 -9.92 16.29 4.05
CA ASP A 78 -11.15 16.28 4.85
C ASP A 78 -11.86 14.93 4.72
N ALA A 79 -12.22 14.35 5.85
CA ALA A 79 -12.84 13.04 5.92
C ALA A 79 -13.95 13.00 6.97
N ARG A 80 -15.08 12.39 6.61
CA ARG A 80 -16.11 12.04 7.60
C ARG A 80 -15.57 10.94 8.52
N PRO A 81 -16.01 10.91 9.81
CA PRO A 81 -15.54 9.89 10.75
C PRO A 81 -15.78 8.47 10.26
N PHE A 82 -14.82 7.56 10.49
CA PHE A 82 -14.86 6.15 10.10
C PHE A 82 -16.21 5.48 10.43
N ALA A 83 -16.71 5.64 11.65
CA ALA A 83 -17.92 5.00 12.12
C ALA A 83 -19.20 5.44 11.38
N THR A 84 -19.18 6.56 10.68
CA THR A 84 -20.34 7.11 9.96
C THR A 84 -20.46 6.62 8.52
N ILE A 85 -19.47 5.85 8.03
CA ILE A 85 -19.40 5.40 6.65
C ILE A 85 -19.66 3.90 6.61
N PRO A 86 -20.61 3.42 5.77
CA PRO A 86 -20.89 1.99 5.69
C PRO A 86 -19.72 1.23 5.06
N PRO A 87 -19.50 -0.05 5.46
CA PRO A 87 -18.51 -0.90 4.82
C PRO A 87 -18.82 -1.11 3.33
N TYR A 88 -17.77 -1.16 2.52
CA TYR A 88 -17.87 -1.46 1.09
C TYR A 88 -17.97 -2.98 0.85
N THR A 89 -19.02 -3.41 0.14
CA THR A 89 -19.34 -4.83 -0.05
C THR A 89 -19.53 -5.23 -1.52
N LYS A 90 -19.29 -4.32 -2.47
CA LYS A 90 -19.60 -4.54 -3.90
C LYS A 90 -18.65 -5.52 -4.60
N ILE A 91 -17.45 -5.77 -4.06
CA ILE A 91 -16.46 -6.69 -4.63
C ILE A 91 -16.23 -7.86 -3.68
N ALA A 92 -16.36 -9.08 -4.20
CA ALA A 92 -16.23 -10.31 -3.41
C ALA A 92 -14.85 -10.98 -3.51
N ALA A 93 -13.83 -10.31 -4.07
CA ALA A 93 -12.48 -10.88 -4.20
C ALA A 93 -11.93 -11.28 -2.82
N PRO A 94 -11.20 -12.42 -2.71
CA PRO A 94 -10.71 -12.93 -1.42
C PRO A 94 -9.89 -11.91 -0.63
N TRP A 95 -9.00 -11.17 -1.30
CA TRP A 95 -8.16 -10.16 -0.66
C TRP A 95 -8.97 -8.96 -0.12
N VAL A 96 -10.05 -8.56 -0.81
CA VAL A 96 -10.92 -7.46 -0.35
C VAL A 96 -11.59 -7.80 0.97
N LYS A 97 -11.90 -9.08 1.21
CA LYS A 97 -12.53 -9.56 2.44
C LYS A 97 -11.62 -9.50 3.66
N GLN A 98 -10.31 -9.28 3.48
CA GLN A 98 -9.36 -9.13 4.57
C GLN A 98 -9.39 -7.74 5.20
N TYR A 99 -10.03 -6.77 4.53
CA TYR A 99 -10.08 -5.38 4.97
C TYR A 99 -11.50 -4.90 5.23
N ASP A 100 -11.63 -3.88 6.07
CA ASP A 100 -12.81 -3.02 6.19
C ASP A 100 -12.58 -1.74 5.39
N PHE A 101 -13.06 -1.73 4.14
CA PHE A 101 -13.02 -0.57 3.27
C PHE A 101 -14.26 0.29 3.48
N ARG A 102 -14.10 1.61 3.67
CA ARG A 102 -15.21 2.57 3.79
C ARG A 102 -14.93 3.79 2.92
N PHE A 103 -15.50 3.80 1.73
CA PHE A 103 -15.28 4.86 0.75
C PHE A 103 -15.98 6.15 1.16
N ILE A 104 -15.21 7.25 1.12
CA ILE A 104 -15.70 8.61 1.29
C ILE A 104 -15.98 9.22 -0.07
N ASP A 105 -15.03 9.07 -0.99
CA ASP A 105 -15.09 9.52 -2.38
C ASP A 105 -14.55 8.44 -3.31
N GLY A 106 -15.04 8.40 -4.55
CA GLY A 106 -14.46 7.61 -5.62
C GLY A 106 -14.55 6.10 -5.40
N ASP A 107 -15.65 5.57 -4.83
CA ASP A 107 -15.84 4.12 -4.81
C ASP A 107 -15.91 3.55 -6.24
N PRO A 108 -15.34 2.35 -6.50
CA PRO A 108 -15.47 1.72 -7.80
C PRO A 108 -16.94 1.44 -8.10
N ASN A 109 -17.55 2.24 -8.97
CA ASN A 109 -18.96 2.16 -9.31
C ASN A 109 -19.14 1.47 -10.66
N PHE A 110 -18.98 0.16 -10.69
CA PHE A 110 -19.13 -0.65 -11.87
C PHE A 110 -20.56 -0.58 -12.41
N GLY A 111 -20.71 -0.39 -13.72
CA GLY A 111 -22.00 -0.30 -14.38
C GLY A 111 -22.66 1.08 -14.35
N SER A 112 -22.02 2.10 -13.81
CA SER A 112 -22.48 3.48 -13.96
C SER A 112 -22.37 3.98 -15.40
N PRO A 113 -23.20 4.99 -15.81
CA PRO A 113 -23.09 5.59 -17.12
C PRO A 113 -21.66 6.03 -17.45
N LYS A 114 -21.17 5.71 -18.66
CA LYS A 114 -19.82 6.07 -19.11
C LYS A 114 -19.64 7.56 -19.38
N ASP A 115 -20.75 8.32 -19.40
CA ASP A 115 -20.78 9.76 -19.75
C ASP A 115 -20.36 10.70 -18.61
N ALA A 116 -20.23 10.20 -17.38
CA ALA A 116 -19.71 11.03 -16.29
C ALA A 116 -18.17 11.15 -16.41
N PRO A 117 -17.59 12.32 -16.01
CA PRO A 117 -16.15 12.52 -16.05
C PRO A 117 -15.39 11.37 -15.41
N ALA A 118 -14.38 10.84 -16.10
CA ALA A 118 -13.49 9.85 -15.55
C ALA A 118 -12.67 10.47 -14.42
N SER A 119 -12.66 9.81 -13.25
CA SER A 119 -11.80 10.19 -12.12
C SER A 119 -11.05 8.95 -11.66
N ALA A 120 -9.76 9.08 -11.49
CA ALA A 120 -8.94 8.03 -10.91
C ALA A 120 -8.81 8.18 -9.37
N TYR A 121 -9.26 9.30 -8.82
CA TYR A 121 -9.16 9.59 -7.40
C TYR A 121 -10.10 8.72 -6.55
N SER A 122 -9.60 8.28 -5.41
CA SER A 122 -10.43 7.72 -4.35
C SER A 122 -9.91 8.13 -2.98
N LYS A 123 -10.82 8.23 -2.03
CA LYS A 123 -10.54 8.49 -0.62
C LYS A 123 -11.42 7.59 0.24
N LEU A 124 -10.81 6.88 1.17
CA LEU A 124 -11.49 5.87 1.99
C LEU A 124 -10.78 5.69 3.32
N TRP A 125 -11.51 5.23 4.31
CA TRP A 125 -10.91 4.61 5.47
C TRP A 125 -10.64 3.13 5.17
N ILE A 126 -9.51 2.62 5.64
CA ILE A 126 -9.14 1.21 5.55
C ILE A 126 -8.58 0.73 6.89
N GLY A 127 -9.02 -0.44 7.31
CA GLY A 127 -8.50 -1.20 8.44
C GLY A 127 -8.54 -2.68 8.15
N ASP A 128 -7.95 -3.49 9.00
CA ASP A 128 -8.08 -4.94 8.90
C ASP A 128 -9.53 -5.36 9.21
N ARG A 129 -10.03 -6.40 8.54
CA ARG A 129 -11.39 -6.93 8.74
C ARG A 129 -11.63 -7.36 10.18
N MET A 130 -10.64 -7.99 10.79
CA MET A 130 -10.57 -8.21 12.22
C MET A 130 -9.75 -7.05 12.83
N PRO A 131 -10.41 -6.12 13.53
CA PRO A 131 -9.73 -4.92 14.02
C PRO A 131 -8.52 -5.28 14.87
N ARG A 132 -7.35 -4.73 14.51
CA ARG A 132 -6.11 -4.82 15.27
C ARG A 132 -5.37 -3.48 15.20
N LYS A 133 -4.40 -3.27 16.06
CA LYS A 133 -3.56 -2.08 16.01
C LYS A 133 -2.76 -2.07 14.71
N ILE A 134 -2.72 -0.90 14.07
CA ILE A 134 -1.92 -0.69 12.86
C ILE A 134 -0.44 -0.71 13.23
N ASP A 135 0.30 -1.55 12.53
CA ASP A 135 1.75 -1.68 12.61
C ASP A 135 2.39 -1.51 11.22
N MET A 136 3.71 -1.66 11.12
CA MET A 136 4.43 -1.54 9.86
C MET A 136 3.99 -2.58 8.82
N LEU A 137 3.60 -3.78 9.24
CA LEU A 137 3.10 -4.83 8.33
C LEU A 137 1.71 -4.46 7.80
N SER A 138 0.85 -3.88 8.65
CA SER A 138 -0.44 -3.33 8.23
C SER A 138 -0.25 -2.26 7.15
N LEU A 139 0.69 -1.33 7.34
CA LEU A 139 0.95 -0.27 6.36
C LEU A 139 1.43 -0.82 5.02
N VAL A 140 2.33 -1.83 5.03
CA VAL A 140 2.77 -2.52 3.81
C VAL A 140 1.57 -3.13 3.08
N SER A 141 0.76 -3.90 3.80
CA SER A 141 -0.42 -4.55 3.26
C SER A 141 -1.43 -3.55 2.69
N MET A 142 -1.73 -2.48 3.43
CA MET A 142 -2.67 -1.44 3.02
C MET A 142 -2.14 -0.57 1.87
N SER A 143 -0.83 -0.45 1.71
CA SER A 143 -0.21 0.26 0.58
C SER A 143 -0.53 -0.37 -0.77
N ASP A 144 -0.76 -1.68 -0.81
CA ASP A 144 -1.16 -2.43 -2.03
C ASP A 144 -2.67 -2.71 -2.09
N ALA A 145 -3.43 -2.31 -1.08
CA ALA A 145 -4.86 -2.59 -1.01
C ALA A 145 -5.74 -1.58 -1.80
N PHE A 146 -5.15 -0.59 -2.45
CA PHE A 146 -5.89 0.31 -3.33
C PHE A 146 -6.40 -0.43 -4.57
N PHE A 147 -7.69 -0.24 -4.90
CA PHE A 147 -8.22 -0.74 -6.16
C PHE A 147 -7.49 -0.09 -7.34
N ALA A 148 -7.27 -0.87 -8.41
CA ALA A 148 -6.61 -0.36 -9.61
C ALA A 148 -7.31 0.89 -10.15
N ARG A 149 -6.54 1.92 -10.45
CA ARG A 149 -7.10 3.22 -10.90
C ARG A 149 -7.90 3.11 -12.19
N ILE A 150 -7.58 2.13 -13.02
CA ILE A 150 -8.35 1.84 -14.25
C ILE A 150 -9.81 1.48 -13.92
N PHE A 151 -10.08 0.82 -12.79
CA PHE A 151 -11.44 0.47 -12.36
C PHE A 151 -12.27 1.71 -12.04
N HIS A 152 -11.63 2.76 -11.49
CA HIS A 152 -12.27 4.03 -11.21
C HIS A 152 -12.48 4.85 -12.50
N ALA A 153 -11.44 4.93 -13.34
CA ALA A 153 -11.47 5.73 -14.56
C ALA A 153 -12.44 5.16 -15.60
N ARG A 154 -12.47 3.82 -15.79
CA ARG A 154 -13.34 3.17 -16.79
C ARG A 154 -14.63 2.63 -16.23
N ARG A 155 -14.75 2.48 -14.88
CA ARG A 155 -15.91 1.90 -14.19
C ARG A 155 -16.22 0.47 -14.63
N GLU A 156 -15.20 -0.27 -15.00
CA GLU A 156 -15.28 -1.67 -15.38
C GLU A 156 -14.13 -2.47 -14.78
N LEU A 157 -14.39 -3.76 -14.51
CA LEU A 157 -13.36 -4.70 -14.11
C LEU A 157 -12.64 -5.20 -15.35
N VAL A 158 -11.34 -5.01 -15.36
CA VAL A 158 -10.44 -5.56 -16.39
C VAL A 158 -9.33 -6.36 -15.70
N PRO A 159 -8.71 -7.33 -16.36
CA PRO A 159 -7.53 -7.99 -15.82
C PRO A 159 -6.45 -6.95 -15.48
N PHE A 160 -5.95 -7.02 -14.25
CA PHE A 160 -4.97 -6.07 -13.73
C PHE A 160 -3.91 -6.81 -12.92
N GLY A 161 -2.68 -6.34 -12.97
CA GLY A 161 -1.58 -6.80 -12.14
C GLY A 161 -0.62 -5.67 -11.80
N THR A 162 -0.18 -5.64 -10.55
CA THR A 162 0.88 -4.73 -10.11
C THR A 162 2.21 -5.18 -10.71
N VAL A 163 2.98 -4.24 -11.24
CA VAL A 163 4.34 -4.47 -11.76
C VAL A 163 5.36 -4.11 -10.70
N THR A 164 5.22 -2.94 -10.11
CA THR A 164 6.09 -2.49 -9.02
C THR A 164 5.33 -1.59 -8.06
N LEU A 165 5.69 -1.67 -6.78
CA LEU A 165 5.15 -0.87 -5.70
C LEU A 165 6.28 -0.40 -4.81
N THR A 166 6.31 0.89 -4.49
CA THR A 166 7.22 1.45 -3.48
C THR A 166 6.40 2.12 -2.39
N THR A 167 6.72 1.80 -1.13
CA THR A 167 6.15 2.43 0.06
C THR A 167 7.26 3.13 0.84
N TYR A 168 7.04 4.38 1.20
CA TYR A 168 7.89 5.15 2.11
C TYR A 168 7.16 5.34 3.44
N PHE A 169 7.85 5.03 4.54
CA PHE A 169 7.32 5.13 5.90
C PHE A 169 7.83 6.42 6.54
N HIS A 170 6.92 7.25 7.03
CA HIS A 170 7.26 8.56 7.60
C HIS A 170 7.34 8.56 9.13
N LEU A 171 6.73 7.57 9.78
CA LEU A 171 6.85 7.35 11.23
C LEU A 171 7.80 6.19 11.54
N GLY A 172 8.41 6.21 12.72
CA GLY A 172 9.08 5.07 13.33
C GLY A 172 8.06 4.07 13.89
N VAL A 173 8.55 2.89 14.29
CA VAL A 173 7.69 1.83 14.87
C VAL A 173 7.01 2.31 16.16
N GLU A 174 7.75 2.97 17.04
CA GLU A 174 7.22 3.49 18.30
C GLU A 174 6.24 4.65 18.09
N ASP A 175 6.55 5.58 17.17
CA ASP A 175 5.67 6.69 16.84
C ASP A 175 4.33 6.21 16.24
N LEU A 176 4.37 5.18 15.39
CA LEU A 176 3.17 4.57 14.84
C LEU A 176 2.37 3.85 15.92
N ALA A 177 3.02 3.11 16.81
CA ALA A 177 2.35 2.44 17.91
C ALA A 177 1.68 3.42 18.88
N ALA A 178 2.28 4.61 19.08
CA ALA A 178 1.73 5.67 19.92
C ALA A 178 0.46 6.32 19.34
N GLU A 179 0.20 6.20 18.03
CA GLU A 179 -1.07 6.64 17.42
C GLU A 179 -2.27 5.79 17.89
N ASP A 180 -2.04 4.58 18.34
CA ASP A 180 -3.04 3.66 18.92
C ASP A 180 -4.28 3.46 18.03
N ILE A 181 -4.09 3.37 16.72
CA ILE A 181 -5.13 3.35 15.69
C ILE A 181 -5.42 1.95 15.17
N THR A 182 -6.64 1.72 14.66
CA THR A 182 -7.08 0.47 14.02
C THR A 182 -7.44 0.64 12.55
N HIS A 183 -7.39 1.87 12.04
CA HIS A 183 -7.69 2.21 10.64
C HIS A 183 -6.93 3.48 10.25
N VAL A 184 -6.72 3.64 8.96
CA VAL A 184 -6.06 4.81 8.36
C VAL A 184 -6.93 5.42 7.29
N LEU A 185 -6.81 6.73 7.07
CA LEU A 185 -7.36 7.37 5.88
C LEU A 185 -6.40 7.13 4.72
N ALA A 186 -6.91 6.58 3.65
CA ALA A 186 -6.17 6.28 2.44
C ALA A 186 -6.71 7.14 1.29
N ALA A 187 -5.83 7.83 0.58
CA ALA A 187 -6.17 8.57 -0.63
C ALA A 187 -5.25 8.15 -1.76
N ALA A 188 -5.79 7.92 -2.95
CA ALA A 188 -4.99 7.55 -4.10
C ALA A 188 -5.54 8.14 -5.41
N ASP A 189 -4.62 8.41 -6.35
CA ASP A 189 -4.93 8.93 -7.66
C ASP A 189 -3.94 8.37 -8.71
N ALA A 190 -4.29 8.53 -10.00
CA ALA A 190 -3.40 8.28 -11.14
C ALA A 190 -3.29 9.52 -12.00
N LYS A 191 -2.13 9.72 -12.60
CA LYS A 191 -1.84 10.83 -13.51
C LYS A 191 -1.98 10.42 -14.97
N ILE A 192 -1.72 9.12 -15.27
CA ILE A 192 -1.68 8.66 -16.65
C ILE A 192 -2.08 7.19 -16.79
N PHE A 193 -2.83 6.93 -17.87
CA PHE A 193 -3.10 5.60 -18.42
C PHE A 193 -2.53 5.59 -19.84
N ASN A 194 -1.54 4.75 -20.09
CA ASN A 194 -0.89 4.72 -21.39
C ASN A 194 -0.47 3.31 -21.78
N ARG A 195 -0.94 2.84 -22.95
CA ARG A 195 -0.54 1.56 -23.54
C ARG A 195 -0.55 0.40 -22.55
N SER A 196 -1.70 0.20 -21.89
CA SER A 196 -1.94 -0.84 -20.88
C SER A 196 -1.19 -0.67 -19.55
N TYR A 197 -0.58 0.46 -19.30
CA TYR A 197 0.01 0.78 -18.00
C TYR A 197 -0.69 1.95 -17.35
N GLN A 198 -0.73 1.93 -16.01
CA GLN A 198 -1.17 3.05 -15.17
C GLN A 198 -0.15 3.30 -14.07
N ASP A 199 0.03 4.57 -13.72
CA ASP A 199 0.64 4.92 -12.45
C ASP A 199 -0.42 4.97 -11.35
N GLN A 200 0.03 4.96 -10.11
CA GLN A 200 -0.77 5.27 -8.94
C GLN A 200 0.13 5.92 -7.89
N SER A 201 -0.35 6.99 -7.29
CA SER A 201 0.21 7.55 -6.07
C SER A 201 -0.80 7.44 -4.94
N GLY A 202 -0.35 7.11 -3.73
CA GLY A 202 -1.22 6.96 -2.57
C GLY A 202 -0.60 7.53 -1.31
N GLU A 203 -1.47 7.89 -0.38
CA GLU A 203 -1.14 8.44 0.93
C GLU A 203 -1.92 7.67 1.99
N LEU A 204 -1.26 7.35 3.10
CA LEU A 204 -1.88 6.77 4.29
C LEU A 204 -1.70 7.74 5.46
N TRP A 205 -2.82 8.09 6.08
CA TRP A 205 -2.90 9.08 7.14
C TRP A 205 -3.46 8.49 8.42
N SER A 206 -2.89 8.86 9.55
CA SER A 206 -3.54 8.58 10.82
C SER A 206 -4.77 9.47 11.01
N PRO A 207 -5.78 9.05 11.80
CA PRO A 207 -6.91 9.89 12.16
C PRO A 207 -6.52 11.20 12.87
N SER A 208 -5.32 11.27 13.45
CA SER A 208 -4.77 12.50 14.05
C SER A 208 -4.29 13.53 13.03
N GLY A 209 -4.27 13.18 11.73
CA GLY A 209 -3.79 14.04 10.66
C GLY A 209 -2.32 13.91 10.33
N LYS A 210 -1.61 12.91 10.85
CA LYS A 210 -0.22 12.63 10.49
C LYS A 210 -0.16 11.80 9.20
N LEU A 211 0.67 12.22 8.25
CA LEU A 211 1.01 11.41 7.07
C LEU A 211 1.97 10.30 7.49
N ILE A 212 1.48 9.06 7.50
CA ILE A 212 2.24 7.92 8.03
C ILE A 212 2.98 7.13 6.96
N ALA A 213 2.43 7.08 5.75
CA ALA A 213 3.14 6.50 4.60
C ALA A 213 2.69 7.13 3.28
N THR A 214 3.58 7.10 2.29
CA THR A 214 3.26 7.39 0.89
C THR A 214 3.64 6.20 0.03
N THR A 215 2.89 5.98 -1.07
CA THR A 215 3.13 4.86 -1.98
C THR A 215 3.08 5.30 -3.43
N THR A 216 3.86 4.64 -4.27
CA THR A 216 3.80 4.75 -5.72
C THR A 216 3.77 3.37 -6.34
N GLN A 217 2.95 3.20 -7.38
CA GLN A 217 2.74 1.92 -8.01
C GLN A 217 2.69 2.08 -9.54
N MET A 218 3.22 1.09 -10.25
CA MET A 218 2.97 0.90 -11.67
C MET A 218 2.19 -0.39 -11.85
N GLY A 219 1.06 -0.33 -12.53
CA GLY A 219 0.22 -1.48 -12.83
C GLY A 219 0.03 -1.69 -14.33
N TYR A 220 -0.15 -2.95 -14.71
CA TYR A 220 -0.50 -3.37 -16.07
C TYR A 220 -1.97 -3.78 -16.11
N PHE A 221 -2.71 -3.39 -17.16
CA PHE A 221 -4.09 -3.79 -17.38
C PHE A 221 -4.31 -4.23 -18.82
N LYS A 222 -5.24 -5.16 -19.02
CA LYS A 222 -5.75 -5.54 -20.36
C LYS A 222 -7.04 -4.79 -20.59
N ALA A 223 -7.04 -3.94 -21.64
CA ALA A 223 -8.22 -3.19 -22.09
C ALA A 223 -8.82 -3.81 -23.35
#